data_27f9ac785b31a931e8d0387bad34d6fc
#
_entry.id   27f9ac785b31a931e8d0387bad34d6fc
#
_cell.length_a   1.000
_cell.length_b   1.000
_cell.length_c   1.000
_cell.angle_alpha   90.00
_cell.angle_beta   90.00
_cell.angle_gamma   90.00
#
_symmetry.space_group_name_H-M   'P 1'
#
loop_
_entity.id
_entity.type
_entity.pdbx_description
1 polymer ?
#
loop_
_entity_poly.entity_id
_entity_poly.type
_entity_poly.pdbx_seq_one_letter_code
_entity_poly.pdbx_strand_id
1 'polypeptide(L)'
;LWSAAGTTVAILICCGVWIATGWADGASAPMMAAVACSFFAAQDEPARSIRAFGLFSLVAVVIVAIYQFAVVPSISHVEVLIAALAPTFLTYGFLIARPSTAPIGMALAANTATLLALQSTYSADFASFANTSVAFFLGVVIAEIVTRIARGVGAEWIAKRLMTSSWQTLAVAAERRGRGDRAQFAGLMLHRLGLLVQRIAFISE
;
A
#
# COMPACT_ATOMS: atom_id res chain seq x y z
N LEU A 1 6.13 -4.18 -13.87
CA LEU A 1 7.46 -4.67 -13.47
C LEU A 1 8.06 -3.84 -12.33
N TRP A 2 8.09 -2.49 -12.41
CA TRP A 2 8.65 -1.63 -11.36
C TRP A 2 7.91 -1.76 -10.01
N SER A 3 6.59 -1.87 -10.03
CA SER A 3 5.79 -2.08 -8.82
C SER A 3 6.15 -3.42 -8.15
N ALA A 4 6.25 -4.50 -8.93
CA ALA A 4 6.63 -5.80 -8.40
C ALA A 4 8.06 -5.79 -7.81
N ALA A 5 9.02 -5.16 -8.50
CA ALA A 5 10.38 -5.00 -7.98
C ALA A 5 10.39 -4.21 -6.66
N GLY A 6 9.63 -3.12 -6.57
CA GLY A 6 9.49 -2.35 -5.34
C GLY A 6 8.94 -3.18 -4.18
N THR A 7 7.86 -3.94 -4.43
CA THR A 7 7.30 -4.85 -3.42
C THR A 7 8.33 -5.88 -2.93
N THR A 8 9.05 -6.51 -3.85
CA THR A 8 10.10 -7.47 -3.50
C THR A 8 11.19 -6.84 -2.65
N VAL A 9 11.67 -5.66 -3.01
CA VAL A 9 12.68 -4.92 -2.24
C VAL A 9 12.16 -4.56 -0.84
N ALA A 10 10.92 -4.09 -0.71
CA ALA A 10 10.33 -3.77 0.59
C ALA A 10 10.28 -5.01 1.52
N ILE A 11 9.84 -6.15 0.99
CA ILE A 11 9.80 -7.41 1.75
C ILE A 11 11.21 -7.84 2.17
N LEU A 12 12.18 -7.80 1.25
CA LEU A 12 13.57 -8.19 1.55
C LEU A 12 14.21 -7.29 2.60
N ILE A 13 13.97 -5.99 2.58
CA ILE A 13 14.44 -5.05 3.61
C ILE A 13 13.83 -5.43 4.97
N CYS A 14 12.51 -5.65 5.03
CA CYS A 14 11.84 -6.05 6.27
C CYS A 14 12.38 -7.40 6.80
N CYS A 15 12.56 -8.40 5.94
CA CYS A 15 13.16 -9.67 6.30
C CYS A 15 14.60 -9.50 6.80
N GLY A 16 15.39 -8.67 6.13
CA GLY A 16 16.77 -8.37 6.54
C GLY A 16 16.83 -7.74 7.92
N VAL A 17 16.00 -6.76 8.21
CA VAL A 17 15.89 -6.14 9.54
C VAL A 17 15.47 -7.17 10.58
N TRP A 18 14.42 -7.95 10.31
CA TRP A 18 13.91 -8.96 11.21
C TRP A 18 14.99 -10.00 11.57
N ILE A 19 15.67 -10.56 10.57
CA ILE A 19 16.70 -11.60 10.76
C ILE A 19 17.94 -11.00 11.45
N ALA A 20 18.40 -9.82 11.04
CA ALA A 20 19.59 -9.19 11.61
C ALA A 20 19.41 -8.79 13.08
N THR A 21 18.19 -8.43 13.48
CA THR A 21 17.88 -8.05 14.87
C THR A 21 17.51 -9.24 15.74
N GLY A 22 17.22 -10.40 15.18
CA GLY A 22 16.69 -11.56 15.93
C GLY A 22 15.36 -11.27 16.62
N TRP A 23 14.56 -10.33 16.10
CA TRP A 23 13.33 -9.85 16.71
C TRP A 23 12.22 -10.92 16.65
N ALA A 24 11.81 -11.48 17.80
CA ALA A 24 10.85 -12.58 17.86
C ALA A 24 9.52 -12.28 17.13
N ASP A 25 8.97 -11.08 17.33
CA ASP A 25 7.69 -10.65 16.74
C ASP A 25 7.86 -9.94 15.38
N GLY A 26 9.08 -9.86 14.85
CA GLY A 26 9.43 -9.08 13.66
C GLY A 26 8.84 -9.60 12.34
N ALA A 27 8.30 -10.83 12.31
CA ALA A 27 7.68 -11.45 11.15
C ALA A 27 6.47 -10.64 10.60
N SER A 28 5.82 -9.84 11.45
CA SER A 28 4.70 -8.97 11.07
C SER A 28 5.12 -7.87 10.09
N ALA A 29 6.38 -7.40 10.12
CA ALA A 29 6.87 -6.35 9.25
C ALA A 29 6.87 -6.76 7.75
N PRO A 30 7.53 -7.86 7.32
CA PRO A 30 7.48 -8.27 5.92
C PRO A 30 6.07 -8.64 5.45
N MET A 31 5.24 -9.23 6.32
CA MET A 31 3.87 -9.55 6.01
C MET A 31 3.07 -8.27 5.69
N MET A 32 3.17 -7.24 6.51
CA MET A 32 2.46 -5.99 6.27
C MET A 32 3.01 -5.17 5.12
N ALA A 33 4.32 -5.21 4.89
CA ALA A 33 4.91 -4.61 3.70
C ALA A 33 4.36 -5.26 2.42
N ALA A 34 4.23 -6.60 2.40
CA ALA A 34 3.65 -7.32 1.28
C ALA A 34 2.18 -6.96 1.06
N VAL A 35 1.38 -6.93 2.13
CA VAL A 35 -0.05 -6.56 2.09
C VAL A 35 -0.21 -5.13 1.57
N ALA A 36 0.46 -4.15 2.18
CA ALA A 36 0.35 -2.75 1.80
C ALA A 36 0.75 -2.52 0.33
N CYS A 37 1.89 -3.06 -0.12
CA CYS A 37 2.32 -2.93 -1.50
C CYS A 37 1.34 -3.60 -2.48
N SER A 38 0.78 -4.77 -2.15
CA SER A 38 -0.12 -5.52 -3.03
C SER A 38 -1.49 -4.83 -3.16
N PHE A 39 -2.07 -4.38 -2.05
CA PHE A 39 -3.37 -3.70 -2.06
C PHE A 39 -3.36 -2.40 -2.86
N PHE A 40 -2.26 -1.65 -2.80
CA PHE A 40 -2.17 -0.33 -3.41
C PHE A 40 -1.37 -0.31 -4.73
N ALA A 41 -0.90 -1.49 -5.21
CA ALA A 41 -0.10 -1.59 -6.44
C ALA A 41 -0.78 -1.00 -7.69
N ALA A 42 -2.10 -1.14 -7.77
CA ALA A 42 -2.90 -0.70 -8.91
C ALA A 42 -3.38 0.76 -8.82
N GLN A 43 -3.14 1.45 -7.70
CA GLN A 43 -3.59 2.82 -7.51
C GLN A 43 -2.64 3.83 -8.17
N ASP A 44 -3.19 4.98 -8.57
CA ASP A 44 -2.41 6.05 -9.20
C ASP A 44 -1.39 6.66 -8.22
N GLU A 45 -1.78 6.83 -6.94
CA GLU A 45 -0.92 7.32 -5.85
C GLU A 45 -0.78 6.30 -4.71
N PRO A 46 -0.06 5.18 -4.89
CA PRO A 46 -0.02 4.13 -3.88
C PRO A 46 0.70 4.57 -2.60
N ALA A 47 1.70 5.45 -2.66
CA ALA A 47 2.41 5.91 -1.47
C ALA A 47 1.50 6.71 -0.53
N ARG A 48 0.63 7.59 -1.08
CA ARG A 48 -0.38 8.32 -0.30
C ARG A 48 -1.39 7.37 0.33
N SER A 49 -1.84 6.37 -0.43
CA SER A 49 -2.77 5.35 0.05
C SER A 49 -2.17 4.45 1.12
N ILE A 50 -0.91 4.04 0.99
CA ILE A 50 -0.17 3.28 2.01
C ILE A 50 -0.04 4.10 3.30
N ARG A 51 0.26 5.40 3.19
CA ARG A 51 0.32 6.29 4.36
C ARG A 51 -1.02 6.43 5.06
N ALA A 52 -2.10 6.65 4.30
CA ALA A 52 -3.46 6.69 4.87
C ALA A 52 -3.82 5.36 5.54
N PHE A 53 -3.51 4.24 4.90
CA PHE A 53 -3.66 2.90 5.49
C PHE A 53 -2.91 2.78 6.81
N GLY A 54 -1.66 3.23 6.90
CA GLY A 54 -0.87 3.25 8.13
C GLY A 54 -1.52 4.08 9.26
N LEU A 55 -2.06 5.26 8.95
CA LEU A 55 -2.77 6.09 9.91
C LEU A 55 -4.03 5.41 10.48
N PHE A 56 -4.84 4.78 9.61
CA PHE A 56 -6.02 4.03 10.06
C PHE A 56 -5.64 2.74 10.78
N SER A 57 -4.47 2.18 10.50
CA SER A 57 -3.92 1.05 11.25
C SER A 57 -3.62 1.41 12.71
N LEU A 58 -3.19 2.65 13.00
CA LEU A 58 -3.06 3.14 14.38
C LEU A 58 -4.38 3.08 15.13
N VAL A 59 -5.46 3.51 14.48
CA VAL A 59 -6.81 3.44 15.07
C VAL A 59 -7.20 1.99 15.33
N ALA A 60 -6.91 1.10 14.39
CA ALA A 60 -7.19 -0.34 14.55
C ALA A 60 -6.40 -0.94 15.73
N VAL A 61 -5.12 -0.59 15.91
CA VAL A 61 -4.31 -1.06 17.06
C VAL A 61 -4.96 -0.66 18.38
N VAL A 62 -5.42 0.60 18.52
CA VAL A 62 -6.09 1.06 19.75
C VAL A 62 -7.39 0.28 19.99
N ILE A 63 -8.19 0.08 18.95
CA ILE A 63 -9.43 -0.71 19.04
C ILE A 63 -9.12 -2.15 19.46
N VAL A 64 -8.12 -2.77 18.83
CA VAL A 64 -7.72 -4.15 19.15
C VAL A 64 -7.19 -4.24 20.58
N ALA A 65 -6.38 -3.27 21.04
CA ALA A 65 -5.90 -3.25 22.41
C ALA A 65 -7.06 -3.25 23.43
N ILE A 66 -8.09 -2.44 23.17
CA ILE A 66 -9.30 -2.41 24.03
C ILE A 66 -10.00 -3.78 24.00
N TYR A 67 -10.22 -4.33 22.82
CA TYR A 67 -10.86 -5.65 22.71
C TYR A 67 -10.04 -6.74 23.38
N GLN A 68 -8.76 -6.82 23.09
CA GLN A 68 -7.90 -7.92 23.53
C GLN A 68 -7.64 -7.90 25.02
N PHE A 69 -7.50 -6.71 25.64
CA PHE A 69 -7.13 -6.60 27.06
C PHE A 69 -8.30 -6.23 28.00
N ALA A 70 -9.36 -5.62 27.49
CA ALA A 70 -10.50 -5.24 28.31
C ALA A 70 -11.75 -6.10 28.06
N VAL A 71 -12.04 -6.46 26.81
CA VAL A 71 -13.29 -7.12 26.44
C VAL A 71 -13.16 -8.64 26.43
N VAL A 72 -12.19 -9.18 25.68
CA VAL A 72 -12.02 -10.64 25.50
C VAL A 72 -11.80 -11.41 26.82
N PRO A 73 -11.02 -10.89 27.80
CA PRO A 73 -10.85 -11.59 29.07
C PRO A 73 -12.13 -11.79 29.88
N SER A 74 -13.14 -10.94 29.65
CA SER A 74 -14.44 -11.00 30.34
C SER A 74 -15.44 -11.95 29.68
N ILE A 75 -15.07 -12.51 28.51
CA ILE A 75 -15.99 -13.30 27.69
C ILE A 75 -15.66 -14.76 27.81
N SER A 76 -16.64 -15.56 28.23
CA SER A 76 -16.54 -17.01 28.33
C SER A 76 -17.35 -17.77 27.28
N HIS A 77 -18.22 -17.09 26.52
CA HIS A 77 -19.12 -17.69 25.53
C HIS A 77 -18.97 -17.04 24.15
N VAL A 78 -19.01 -17.85 23.10
CA VAL A 78 -18.84 -17.40 21.70
C VAL A 78 -19.94 -16.40 21.29
N GLU A 79 -21.17 -16.59 21.78
CA GLU A 79 -22.31 -15.71 21.46
C GLU A 79 -22.05 -14.28 21.96
N VAL A 80 -21.46 -14.16 23.16
CA VAL A 80 -21.10 -12.84 23.75
C VAL A 80 -19.96 -12.21 22.97
N LEU A 81 -18.99 -13.00 22.50
CA LEU A 81 -17.89 -12.52 21.65
C LEU A 81 -18.44 -11.97 20.32
N ILE A 82 -19.35 -12.70 19.68
CA ILE A 82 -20.00 -12.25 18.45
C ILE A 82 -20.75 -10.95 18.69
N ALA A 83 -21.54 -10.87 19.77
CA ALA A 83 -22.30 -9.68 20.11
C ALA A 83 -21.38 -8.48 20.41
N ALA A 84 -20.24 -8.71 21.04
CA ALA A 84 -19.25 -7.65 21.33
C ALA A 84 -18.54 -7.13 20.08
N LEU A 85 -18.20 -8.01 19.13
CA LEU A 85 -17.50 -7.64 17.89
C LEU A 85 -18.44 -7.09 16.82
N ALA A 86 -19.69 -7.51 16.81
CA ALA A 86 -20.67 -7.15 15.78
C ALA A 86 -20.82 -5.65 15.56
N PRO A 87 -20.93 -4.78 16.58
CA PRO A 87 -21.04 -3.34 16.36
C PRO A 87 -19.84 -2.74 15.60
N THR A 88 -18.64 -3.20 15.93
CA THR A 88 -17.39 -2.72 15.31
C THR A 88 -17.32 -3.15 13.85
N PHE A 89 -17.54 -4.42 13.55
CA PHE A 89 -17.49 -4.93 12.17
C PHE A 89 -18.67 -4.43 11.33
N LEU A 90 -19.86 -4.22 11.90
CA LEU A 90 -20.98 -3.57 11.20
C LEU A 90 -20.65 -2.12 10.84
N THR A 91 -19.99 -1.37 11.75
CA THR A 91 -19.52 -0.01 11.47
C THR A 91 -18.51 -0.02 10.31
N TYR A 92 -17.57 -0.96 10.30
CA TYR A 92 -16.63 -1.11 9.19
C TYR A 92 -17.36 -1.48 7.88
N GLY A 93 -18.33 -2.38 7.93
CA GLY A 93 -19.17 -2.73 6.78
C GLY A 93 -19.92 -1.51 6.22
N PHE A 94 -20.45 -0.66 7.08
CA PHE A 94 -21.09 0.59 6.67
C PHE A 94 -20.12 1.56 6.00
N LEU A 95 -18.88 1.69 6.52
CA LEU A 95 -17.84 2.49 5.89
C LEU A 95 -17.44 1.93 4.51
N ILE A 96 -17.35 0.61 4.38
CA ILE A 96 -17.03 -0.07 3.11
C ILE A 96 -18.14 0.13 2.06
N ALA A 97 -19.40 0.18 2.48
CA ALA A 97 -20.53 0.38 1.58
C ALA A 97 -20.55 1.76 0.89
N ARG A 98 -19.80 2.73 1.42
CA ARG A 98 -19.70 4.08 0.83
C ARG A 98 -18.41 4.23 0.05
N PRO A 99 -18.44 4.55 -1.26
CA PRO A 99 -17.23 4.65 -2.10
C PRO A 99 -16.17 5.62 -1.55
N SER A 100 -16.58 6.73 -0.92
CA SER A 100 -15.66 7.73 -0.34
C SER A 100 -14.92 7.23 0.90
N THR A 101 -15.49 6.31 1.68
CA THR A 101 -14.93 5.79 2.94
C THR A 101 -14.53 4.31 2.85
N ALA A 102 -14.79 3.66 1.71
CA ALA A 102 -14.50 2.25 1.52
C ALA A 102 -13.03 1.87 1.80
N PRO A 103 -12.01 2.62 1.35
CA PRO A 103 -10.61 2.30 1.68
C PRO A 103 -10.33 2.35 3.18
N ILE A 104 -10.96 3.27 3.90
CA ILE A 104 -10.84 3.41 5.36
C ILE A 104 -11.45 2.20 6.06
N GLY A 105 -12.70 1.85 5.69
CA GLY A 105 -13.39 0.70 6.24
C GLY A 105 -12.64 -0.61 6.00
N MET A 106 -12.09 -0.81 4.79
CA MET A 106 -11.27 -1.97 4.46
C MET A 106 -9.99 -2.03 5.30
N ALA A 107 -9.29 -0.90 5.46
CA ALA A 107 -8.09 -0.82 6.28
C ALA A 107 -8.38 -1.18 7.74
N LEU A 108 -9.42 -0.59 8.33
CA LEU A 108 -9.83 -0.87 9.71
C LEU A 108 -10.25 -2.33 9.90
N ALA A 109 -11.08 -2.87 9.01
CA ALA A 109 -11.56 -4.25 9.11
C ALA A 109 -10.41 -5.26 9.00
N ALA A 110 -9.57 -5.12 7.97
CA ALA A 110 -8.44 -6.03 7.74
C ALA A 110 -7.44 -5.99 8.90
N ASN A 111 -7.07 -4.78 9.34
CA ASN A 111 -6.08 -4.62 10.42
C ASN A 111 -6.63 -5.11 11.76
N THR A 112 -7.90 -4.79 12.08
CA THR A 112 -8.54 -5.28 13.31
C THR A 112 -8.61 -6.80 13.31
N ALA A 113 -9.03 -7.43 12.23
CA ALA A 113 -9.10 -8.88 12.12
C ALA A 113 -7.72 -9.55 12.26
N THR A 114 -6.70 -8.98 11.62
CA THR A 114 -5.33 -9.52 11.65
C THR A 114 -4.69 -9.38 13.04
N LEU A 115 -4.83 -8.21 13.67
CA LEU A 115 -4.18 -7.94 14.97
C LEU A 115 -4.92 -8.61 16.14
N LEU A 116 -6.25 -8.75 16.04
CA LEU A 116 -7.04 -9.39 17.08
C LEU A 116 -6.71 -10.89 17.21
N ALA A 117 -6.33 -11.56 16.11
CA ALA A 117 -5.78 -12.91 16.04
C ALA A 117 -6.43 -13.89 17.05
N LEU A 118 -7.77 -13.97 17.04
CA LEU A 118 -8.54 -14.77 18.00
C LEU A 118 -8.08 -16.23 17.98
N GLN A 119 -7.74 -16.75 19.15
CA GLN A 119 -7.34 -18.13 19.38
C GLN A 119 -8.35 -18.86 20.24
N SER A 120 -8.27 -20.18 20.27
CA SER A 120 -9.17 -21.03 21.09
C SER A 120 -8.99 -20.82 22.60
N THR A 121 -7.81 -20.36 23.01
CA THR A 121 -7.47 -20.02 24.40
C THR A 121 -6.94 -18.60 24.47
N TYR A 122 -7.39 -17.85 25.47
CA TYR A 122 -6.86 -16.52 25.72
C TYR A 122 -5.41 -16.60 26.22
N SER A 123 -4.49 -16.07 25.44
CA SER A 123 -3.04 -16.04 25.75
C SER A 123 -2.42 -14.69 25.38
N ALA A 124 -3.19 -13.62 25.51
CA ALA A 124 -2.71 -12.29 25.11
C ALA A 124 -1.63 -11.80 26.09
N ASP A 125 -0.45 -11.52 25.54
CA ASP A 125 0.64 -10.84 26.22
C ASP A 125 0.81 -9.41 25.65
N PHE A 126 0.81 -8.42 26.54
CA PHE A 126 0.92 -7.01 26.13
C PHE A 126 2.26 -6.72 25.46
N ALA A 127 3.34 -7.34 25.92
CA ALA A 127 4.66 -7.10 25.34
C ALA A 127 4.73 -7.62 23.90
N SER A 128 4.21 -8.82 23.65
CA SER A 128 4.13 -9.40 22.29
C SER A 128 3.19 -8.59 21.40
N PHE A 129 2.03 -8.16 21.90
CA PHE A 129 1.11 -7.29 21.17
C PHE A 129 1.75 -5.95 20.78
N ALA A 130 2.44 -5.29 21.71
CA ALA A 130 3.14 -4.04 21.45
C ALA A 130 4.26 -4.22 20.42
N ASN A 131 5.08 -5.26 20.57
CA ASN A 131 6.14 -5.60 19.64
C ASN A 131 5.61 -5.91 18.23
N THR A 132 4.57 -6.73 18.13
CA THR A 132 3.90 -7.03 16.86
C THR A 132 3.35 -5.78 16.20
N SER A 133 2.74 -4.86 16.99
CA SER A 133 2.24 -3.59 16.49
C SER A 133 3.35 -2.70 15.96
N VAL A 134 4.49 -2.62 16.64
CA VAL A 134 5.66 -1.87 16.16
C VAL A 134 6.21 -2.47 14.88
N ALA A 135 6.35 -3.80 14.80
CA ALA A 135 6.79 -4.49 13.58
C ALA A 135 5.84 -4.24 12.42
N PHE A 136 4.54 -4.27 12.67
CA PHE A 136 3.49 -3.94 11.71
C PHE A 136 3.67 -2.54 11.10
N PHE A 137 3.84 -1.50 11.96
CA PHE A 137 4.07 -0.13 11.50
C PHE A 137 5.39 0.02 10.74
N LEU A 138 6.45 -0.65 11.19
CA LEU A 138 7.72 -0.66 10.48
C LEU A 138 7.55 -1.17 9.05
N GLY A 139 6.79 -2.25 8.87
CA GLY A 139 6.46 -2.80 7.55
C GLY A 139 5.74 -1.81 6.65
N VAL A 140 4.74 -1.11 7.18
CA VAL A 140 3.99 -0.08 6.43
C VAL A 140 4.88 1.10 6.05
N VAL A 141 5.72 1.58 6.96
CA VAL A 141 6.65 2.70 6.70
C VAL A 141 7.68 2.31 5.63
N ILE A 142 8.27 1.13 5.72
CA ILE A 142 9.21 0.64 4.70
C ILE A 142 8.49 0.51 3.35
N ALA A 143 7.27 -0.01 3.31
CA ALA A 143 6.47 -0.11 2.10
C ALA A 143 6.20 1.27 1.47
N GLU A 144 5.86 2.29 2.28
CA GLU A 144 5.67 3.67 1.80
C GLU A 144 6.95 4.22 1.18
N ILE A 145 8.08 4.14 1.89
CA ILE A 145 9.37 4.67 1.45
C ILE A 145 9.82 4.00 0.15
N VAL A 146 9.81 2.67 0.11
CA VAL A 146 10.25 1.92 -1.07
C VAL A 146 9.34 2.20 -2.26
N THR A 147 8.02 2.28 -2.05
CA THR A 147 7.06 2.60 -3.11
C THR A 147 7.29 3.99 -3.69
N ARG A 148 7.60 4.99 -2.85
CA ARG A 148 7.97 6.34 -3.28
C ARG A 148 9.24 6.33 -4.15
N ILE A 149 10.28 5.68 -3.68
CA ILE A 149 11.57 5.58 -4.41
C ILE A 149 11.37 4.85 -5.75
N ALA A 150 10.70 3.69 -5.73
CA ALA A 150 10.46 2.89 -6.92
C ALA A 150 9.67 3.65 -8.00
N ARG A 151 8.71 4.48 -7.59
CA ARG A 151 7.95 5.32 -8.53
C ARG A 151 8.74 6.52 -9.04
N GLY A 152 9.52 7.18 -8.20
CA GLY A 152 10.39 8.26 -8.61
C GLY A 152 11.36 7.81 -9.71
N VAL A 153 12.10 6.73 -9.45
CA VAL A 153 13.03 6.14 -10.42
C VAL A 153 12.31 5.65 -11.68
N GLY A 154 11.15 5.00 -11.50
CA GLY A 154 10.34 4.51 -12.62
C GLY A 154 9.82 5.63 -13.52
N ALA A 155 9.38 6.76 -12.95
CA ALA A 155 8.90 7.91 -13.69
C ALA A 155 10.02 8.57 -14.53
N GLU A 156 11.20 8.77 -13.93
CA GLU A 156 12.37 9.32 -14.65
C GLU A 156 12.81 8.41 -15.81
N TRP A 157 12.89 7.10 -15.56
CA TRP A 157 13.29 6.15 -16.60
C TRP A 157 12.32 6.12 -17.77
N ILE A 158 11.01 6.14 -17.48
CA ILE A 158 9.97 6.17 -18.52
C ILE A 158 9.99 7.52 -19.27
N ALA A 159 10.20 8.65 -18.57
CA ALA A 159 10.32 9.95 -19.19
C ALA A 159 11.52 10.00 -20.15
N LYS A 160 12.70 9.53 -19.73
CA LYS A 160 13.89 9.42 -20.58
C LYS A 160 13.63 8.52 -21.79
N ARG A 161 13.02 7.37 -21.61
CA ARG A 161 12.69 6.43 -22.71
C ARG A 161 11.69 7.05 -23.71
N LEU A 162 10.67 7.75 -23.22
CA LEU A 162 9.72 8.47 -24.08
C LEU A 162 10.40 9.60 -24.87
N MET A 163 11.29 10.36 -24.22
CA MET A 163 12.09 11.39 -24.90
C MET A 163 12.96 10.77 -26.01
N THR A 164 13.73 9.75 -25.70
CA THR A 164 14.60 9.07 -26.69
C THR A 164 13.80 8.51 -27.85
N SER A 165 12.67 7.84 -27.57
CA SER A 165 11.74 7.35 -28.59
C SER A 165 11.12 8.47 -29.43
N SER A 166 10.87 9.64 -28.84
CA SER A 166 10.35 10.80 -29.55
C SER A 166 11.41 11.39 -30.47
N TRP A 167 12.66 11.51 -30.04
CA TRP A 167 13.78 11.94 -30.87
C TRP A 167 14.03 11.00 -32.05
N GLN A 168 13.96 9.68 -31.85
CA GLN A 168 14.07 8.70 -32.95
C GLN A 168 12.95 8.85 -33.96
N THR A 169 11.71 9.08 -33.50
CA THR A 169 10.55 9.28 -34.37
C THR A 169 10.68 10.59 -35.17
N LEU A 170 11.22 11.66 -34.56
CA LEU A 170 11.55 12.92 -35.23
C LEU A 170 12.64 12.74 -36.30
N ALA A 171 13.71 12.00 -36.00
CA ALA A 171 14.78 11.74 -36.94
C ALA A 171 14.24 10.97 -38.17
N VAL A 172 13.44 9.91 -37.97
CA VAL A 172 12.82 9.15 -39.04
C VAL A 172 11.84 9.99 -39.86
N ALA A 173 11.04 10.86 -39.21
CA ALA A 173 10.12 11.77 -39.90
C ALA A 173 10.86 12.85 -40.70
N ALA A 174 12.01 13.30 -40.23
CA ALA A 174 12.86 14.26 -40.95
C ALA A 174 13.51 13.64 -42.20
N GLU A 175 13.87 12.36 -42.14
CA GLU A 175 14.39 11.62 -43.28
C GLU A 175 13.33 11.31 -44.34
N ARG A 176 12.08 11.04 -43.93
CA ARG A 176 10.92 10.74 -44.79
C ARG A 176 10.16 12.02 -45.15
N ARG A 177 10.49 12.65 -46.26
CA ARG A 177 9.88 13.91 -46.77
C ARG A 177 8.47 13.76 -47.36
N GLY A 178 7.56 12.94 -46.80
CA GLY A 178 6.20 12.71 -47.31
C GLY A 178 5.11 13.56 -46.66
N ARG A 179 4.12 14.06 -47.45
CA ARG A 179 2.97 14.83 -46.92
C ARG A 179 2.03 14.02 -46.04
N GLY A 180 1.94 12.69 -46.21
CA GLY A 180 1.10 11.80 -45.40
C GLY A 180 1.62 11.58 -43.97
N ASP A 181 2.93 11.70 -43.76
CA ASP A 181 3.56 11.44 -42.46
C ASP A 181 3.36 12.56 -41.43
N ARG A 182 2.98 13.76 -41.88
CA ARG A 182 2.78 14.92 -40.98
C ARG A 182 1.59 14.77 -40.04
N ALA A 183 0.46 14.27 -40.56
CA ALA A 183 -0.75 14.06 -39.76
C ALA A 183 -0.59 12.91 -38.78
N GLN A 184 0.07 11.84 -39.19
CA GLN A 184 0.37 10.70 -38.34
C GLN A 184 1.38 11.05 -37.26
N PHE A 185 2.41 11.85 -37.60
CA PHE A 185 3.38 12.39 -36.66
C PHE A 185 2.74 13.33 -35.64
N ALA A 186 1.88 14.27 -36.08
CA ALA A 186 1.15 15.19 -35.19
C ALA A 186 0.25 14.41 -34.22
N GLY A 187 -0.48 13.39 -34.68
CA GLY A 187 -1.29 12.53 -33.81
C GLY A 187 -0.47 11.77 -32.77
N LEU A 188 0.67 11.20 -33.17
CA LEU A 188 1.59 10.51 -32.27
C LEU A 188 2.22 11.44 -31.22
N MET A 189 2.60 12.68 -31.64
CA MET A 189 3.16 13.66 -30.72
C MET A 189 2.13 14.21 -29.74
N LEU A 190 0.90 14.48 -30.19
CA LEU A 190 -0.20 14.91 -29.29
C LEU A 190 -0.53 13.80 -28.26
N HIS A 191 -0.59 12.57 -28.67
CA HIS A 191 -0.81 11.45 -27.77
C HIS A 191 0.32 11.31 -26.72
N ARG A 192 1.58 11.42 -27.14
CA ARG A 192 2.75 11.34 -26.24
C ARG A 192 2.86 12.54 -25.31
N LEU A 193 2.56 13.75 -25.78
CA LEU A 193 2.49 14.96 -24.96
C LEU A 193 1.40 14.84 -23.89
N GLY A 194 0.22 14.31 -24.25
CA GLY A 194 -0.85 14.05 -23.29
C GLY A 194 -0.40 13.09 -22.17
N LEU A 195 0.32 12.03 -22.52
CA LEU A 195 0.88 11.09 -21.53
C LEU A 195 1.99 11.70 -20.66
N LEU A 196 2.80 12.61 -21.21
CA LEU A 196 3.85 13.33 -20.47
C LEU A 196 3.28 14.35 -19.51
N VAL A 197 2.29 15.15 -19.94
CA VAL A 197 1.64 16.16 -19.10
C VAL A 197 0.97 15.53 -17.89
N GLN A 198 0.24 14.43 -18.07
CA GLN A 198 -0.34 13.69 -16.95
C GLN A 198 0.70 13.22 -15.94
N ARG A 199 1.90 12.86 -16.39
CA ARG A 199 2.96 12.33 -15.50
C ARG A 199 3.81 13.41 -14.85
N ILE A 200 4.01 14.56 -15.51
CA ILE A 200 4.75 15.70 -14.94
C ILE A 200 3.89 16.38 -13.85
N ALA A 201 2.57 16.43 -14.01
CA ALA A 201 1.67 16.92 -12.98
C ALA A 201 1.79 16.15 -11.65
N PHE A 202 2.12 14.85 -11.70
CA PHE A 202 2.37 14.02 -10.50
C PHE A 202 3.74 14.25 -9.83
N ILE A 203 4.69 14.91 -10.49
CA ILE A 203 6.03 15.18 -9.94
C ILE A 203 6.09 16.55 -9.25
N SER A 204 5.14 17.45 -9.56
CA SER A 204 5.11 18.84 -9.05
C SER A 204 4.29 19.01 -7.75
N GLU A 205 3.63 17.98 -7.24
CA GLU A 205 2.97 17.92 -5.92
C GLU A 205 3.78 17.05 -4.93
#